data_814efaa6a7b47b41a05e24d7f8ebbdb7
#
_entry.id   814efaa6a7b47b41a05e24d7f8ebbdb7
#
_cell.length_a   1.000
_cell.length_b   1.000
_cell.length_c   1.000
_cell.angle_alpha   90.00
_cell.angle_beta   90.00
_cell.angle_gamma   90.00
#
_symmetry.space_group_name_H-M   'P 1'
#
loop_
_entity.id
_entity.type
_entity.pdbx_description
1 polymer ?
#
loop_
_entity_poly.entity_id
_entity_poly.type
_entity_poly.pdbx_seq_one_letter_code
_entity_poly.pdbx_strand_id
1 'polypeptide(L)'
;MSKRIKVLSVNISTQKGTIKEPVSAIELTEIGVVGDAHSGEWHRQVSLLGKESFDRFSAQANREIKFGEFAENITTQGIELVNTKPGDRFVGAGVELEVTQIGKHCHGDNCAIYREVGNCVMPKEGIFARVLKSGKLKPGDELEFVPRIYKILVITLSDRAYRGVYEDKSGPEAARLAISFFESIKWDYTIETVVIPDDERMLSAHLAKAKNAGIDLIITTGGTGIGPKDITPEVVKPLLDKEIPGIMEMIRVKYGADKPNALLSRGVAGLMGDTFIYTLPGSVKAVKEYMEEITKTLKHLYLMKMGIDSH
;
A
#
# COMPACT_ATOMS: atom_id res chain seq x y z
N MET A 1 18.72 10.20 -7.77
CA MET A 1 18.96 9.37 -8.97
C MET A 1 17.94 8.24 -8.95
N SER A 2 17.22 8.00 -10.05
CA SER A 2 16.32 6.85 -10.15
C SER A 2 17.14 5.56 -10.06
N LYS A 3 16.67 4.62 -9.22
CA LYS A 3 17.31 3.30 -9.13
C LYS A 3 16.85 2.47 -10.32
N ARG A 4 17.78 1.80 -10.98
CA ARG A 4 17.49 0.89 -12.09
C ARG A 4 17.83 -0.53 -11.72
N ILE A 5 17.05 -1.46 -12.24
CA ILE A 5 17.35 -2.89 -12.21
C ILE A 5 17.63 -3.38 -13.61
N LYS A 6 18.58 -4.31 -13.73
CA LYS A 6 18.87 -5.00 -14.98
C LYS A 6 18.22 -6.38 -14.96
N VAL A 7 17.57 -6.75 -16.05
CA VAL A 7 17.04 -8.09 -16.25
C VAL A 7 18.21 -9.01 -16.64
N LEU A 8 18.48 -10.03 -15.84
CA LEU A 8 19.54 -11.01 -16.09
C LEU A 8 19.02 -12.24 -16.82
N SER A 9 17.83 -12.70 -16.47
CA SER A 9 17.16 -13.84 -17.07
C SER A 9 15.66 -13.65 -17.08
N VAL A 10 14.99 -14.26 -18.07
CA VAL A 10 13.54 -14.42 -18.11
C VAL A 10 13.23 -15.89 -18.29
N ASN A 11 12.32 -16.43 -17.47
CA ASN A 11 12.13 -17.87 -17.33
C ASN A 11 10.64 -18.21 -17.37
N ILE A 12 10.29 -19.36 -17.97
CA ILE A 12 8.92 -19.86 -18.06
C ILE A 12 8.82 -21.33 -17.69
N SER A 13 7.66 -21.75 -17.22
CA SER A 13 7.27 -23.15 -17.11
C SER A 13 5.81 -23.34 -17.43
N THR A 14 5.46 -24.38 -18.16
CA THR A 14 4.08 -24.74 -18.48
C THR A 14 3.40 -25.52 -17.35
N GLN A 15 4.11 -25.84 -16.27
CA GLN A 15 3.60 -26.59 -15.12
C GLN A 15 3.82 -25.84 -13.81
N LYS A 16 2.80 -25.82 -12.96
CA LYS A 16 2.90 -25.23 -11.59
C LYS A 16 3.78 -26.09 -10.71
N GLY A 17 4.56 -25.44 -9.83
CA GLY A 17 5.39 -26.12 -8.83
C GLY A 17 6.67 -26.75 -9.38
N THR A 18 7.07 -26.40 -10.60
CA THR A 18 8.32 -26.85 -11.21
C THR A 18 9.30 -25.68 -11.39
N ILE A 19 10.56 -26.00 -11.57
CA ILE A 19 11.58 -25.03 -12.01
C ILE A 19 11.15 -24.40 -13.34
N LYS A 20 11.62 -23.19 -13.61
CA LYS A 20 11.39 -22.49 -14.89
C LYS A 20 12.65 -22.49 -15.72
N GLU A 21 12.49 -22.67 -17.02
CA GLU A 21 13.59 -22.70 -17.97
C GLU A 21 13.84 -21.30 -18.53
N PRO A 22 15.11 -20.87 -18.62
CA PRO A 22 15.48 -19.61 -19.27
C PRO A 22 15.08 -19.59 -20.75
N VAL A 23 14.54 -18.46 -21.19
CA VAL A 23 14.17 -18.20 -22.57
C VAL A 23 14.77 -16.88 -23.07
N SER A 24 14.82 -16.69 -24.40
CA SER A 24 15.39 -15.49 -25.00
C SER A 24 14.57 -14.21 -24.74
N ALA A 25 13.28 -14.34 -24.57
CA ALA A 25 12.35 -13.26 -24.23
C ALA A 25 11.04 -13.83 -23.69
N ILE A 26 10.33 -13.03 -22.88
CA ILE A 26 8.95 -13.29 -22.48
C ILE A 26 8.04 -12.19 -23.02
N GLU A 27 6.80 -12.56 -23.29
CA GLU A 27 5.71 -11.63 -23.57
C GLU A 27 4.84 -11.50 -22.34
N LEU A 28 4.61 -10.27 -21.93
CA LEU A 28 3.78 -9.89 -20.78
C LEU A 28 2.44 -9.35 -21.27
N THR A 29 1.37 -9.88 -20.76
CA THR A 29 -0.01 -9.44 -21.01
C THR A 29 -0.70 -9.06 -19.70
N GLU A 30 -1.91 -8.55 -19.76
CA GLU A 30 -2.73 -8.19 -18.60
C GLU A 30 -2.95 -9.34 -17.60
N ILE A 31 -2.73 -10.59 -18.03
CA ILE A 31 -2.85 -11.79 -17.21
C ILE A 31 -1.51 -12.40 -16.80
N GLY A 32 -0.38 -11.78 -17.19
CA GLY A 32 0.96 -12.25 -16.83
C GLY A 32 1.80 -12.71 -18.03
N VAL A 33 2.70 -13.66 -17.81
CA VAL A 33 3.65 -14.16 -18.81
C VAL A 33 2.97 -15.15 -19.74
N VAL A 34 2.98 -14.90 -21.05
CA VAL A 34 2.39 -15.79 -22.05
C VAL A 34 3.07 -17.17 -22.00
N GLY A 35 2.27 -18.22 -21.90
CA GLY A 35 2.76 -19.62 -21.84
C GLY A 35 3.25 -20.06 -20.46
N ASP A 36 3.24 -19.19 -19.45
CA ASP A 36 3.59 -19.61 -18.09
C ASP A 36 2.38 -20.13 -17.33
N ALA A 37 2.56 -21.19 -16.55
CA ALA A 37 1.49 -21.83 -15.79
C ALA A 37 0.90 -20.96 -14.69
N HIS A 38 1.57 -19.88 -14.26
CA HIS A 38 1.10 -18.98 -13.22
C HIS A 38 0.36 -17.75 -13.76
N SER A 39 0.25 -17.59 -15.10
CA SER A 39 -0.57 -16.54 -15.70
C SER A 39 -2.03 -16.70 -15.34
N GLY A 40 -2.74 -15.58 -15.09
CA GLY A 40 -4.15 -15.60 -14.75
C GLY A 40 -4.64 -14.25 -14.19
N GLU A 41 -5.95 -14.17 -13.98
CA GLU A 41 -6.65 -13.01 -13.40
C GLU A 41 -6.47 -12.96 -11.88
N TRP A 42 -5.27 -12.71 -11.42
CA TRP A 42 -4.92 -12.60 -10.01
C TRP A 42 -3.76 -11.62 -9.82
N HIS A 43 -3.42 -11.28 -8.59
CA HIS A 43 -2.40 -10.27 -8.33
C HIS A 43 -0.94 -10.79 -8.41
N ARG A 44 -0.71 -12.10 -8.47
CA ARG A 44 0.65 -12.72 -8.53
C ARG A 44 0.96 -13.26 -9.92
N GLN A 45 0.79 -12.42 -10.95
CA GLN A 45 0.92 -12.79 -12.36
C GLN A 45 2.35 -13.07 -12.77
N VAL A 46 3.31 -12.37 -12.17
CA VAL A 46 4.74 -12.45 -12.50
C VAL A 46 5.53 -12.54 -11.22
N SER A 47 6.48 -13.46 -11.15
CA SER A 47 7.40 -13.61 -10.02
C SER A 47 8.79 -13.07 -10.36
N LEU A 48 9.38 -12.30 -9.45
CA LEU A 48 10.73 -11.75 -9.61
C LEU A 48 11.60 -12.16 -8.42
N LEU A 49 12.91 -12.35 -8.69
CA LEU A 49 13.91 -12.59 -7.66
C LEU A 49 15.21 -11.85 -8.03
N GLY A 50 15.82 -11.18 -7.06
CA GLY A 50 17.08 -10.46 -7.23
C GLY A 50 18.29 -11.43 -7.22
N LYS A 51 19.29 -11.17 -8.05
CA LYS A 51 20.58 -11.88 -8.01
C LYS A 51 21.21 -11.79 -6.61
N GLU A 52 20.97 -10.72 -5.89
CA GLU A 52 21.40 -10.49 -4.52
C GLU A 52 20.89 -11.62 -3.59
N SER A 53 19.66 -12.08 -3.79
CA SER A 53 19.09 -13.22 -3.06
C SER A 53 19.68 -14.55 -3.51
N PHE A 54 19.94 -14.72 -4.82
CA PHE A 54 20.65 -15.90 -5.34
C PHE A 54 22.04 -16.04 -4.75
N ASP A 55 22.82 -14.96 -4.69
CA ASP A 55 24.18 -14.97 -4.18
C ASP A 55 24.22 -15.34 -2.68
N ARG A 56 23.33 -14.79 -1.89
CA ARG A 56 23.19 -15.15 -0.47
C ARG A 56 22.82 -16.63 -0.29
N PHE A 57 21.86 -17.10 -1.06
CA PHE A 57 21.40 -18.47 -0.95
C PHE A 57 22.44 -19.48 -1.46
N SER A 58 23.12 -19.20 -2.58
CA SER A 58 24.18 -20.04 -3.13
C SER A 58 25.33 -20.19 -2.12
N ALA A 59 25.71 -19.11 -1.45
CA ALA A 59 26.73 -19.14 -0.40
C ALA A 59 26.29 -20.03 0.79
N GLN A 60 25.04 -19.96 1.21
CA GLN A 60 24.49 -20.79 2.30
C GLN A 60 24.37 -22.27 1.91
N ALA A 61 23.95 -22.55 0.68
CA ALA A 61 23.76 -23.89 0.16
C ALA A 61 25.07 -24.56 -0.31
N ASN A 62 26.18 -23.78 -0.38
CA ASN A 62 27.45 -24.21 -0.93
C ASN A 62 27.33 -24.85 -2.33
N ARG A 63 26.47 -24.31 -3.17
CA ARG A 63 26.29 -24.71 -4.57
C ARG A 63 25.86 -23.53 -5.44
N GLU A 64 26.22 -23.60 -6.72
CA GLU A 64 25.67 -22.69 -7.72
C GLU A 64 24.19 -23.00 -7.97
N ILE A 65 23.36 -21.97 -8.05
CA ILE A 65 21.95 -22.06 -8.35
C ILE A 65 21.69 -21.31 -9.65
N LYS A 66 21.05 -21.98 -10.60
CA LYS A 66 20.73 -21.43 -11.91
C LYS A 66 19.48 -20.56 -11.84
N PHE A 67 19.41 -19.56 -12.70
CA PHE A 67 18.20 -18.75 -12.86
C PHE A 67 17.03 -19.62 -13.29
N GLY A 68 15.86 -19.40 -12.70
CA GLY A 68 14.68 -20.24 -12.90
C GLY A 68 14.49 -21.36 -11.86
N GLU A 69 15.54 -21.78 -11.15
CA GLU A 69 15.46 -22.87 -10.17
C GLU A 69 14.48 -22.56 -9.00
N PHE A 70 14.28 -21.29 -8.64
CA PHE A 70 13.28 -20.89 -7.64
C PHE A 70 11.88 -20.65 -8.24
N ALA A 71 11.68 -20.98 -9.51
CA ALA A 71 10.47 -20.74 -10.28
C ALA A 71 10.10 -19.26 -10.44
N GLU A 72 11.09 -18.37 -10.40
CA GLU A 72 10.89 -16.98 -10.75
C GLU A 72 10.79 -16.79 -12.26
N ASN A 73 9.94 -15.85 -12.71
CA ASN A 73 9.83 -15.47 -14.13
C ASN A 73 10.93 -14.52 -14.56
N ILE A 74 11.37 -13.63 -13.67
CA ILE A 74 12.34 -12.59 -13.98
C ILE A 74 13.41 -12.59 -12.90
N THR A 75 14.67 -12.82 -13.29
CA THR A 75 15.83 -12.61 -12.42
C THR A 75 16.43 -11.25 -12.71
N THR A 76 16.62 -10.44 -11.67
CA THR A 76 17.10 -9.06 -11.78
C THR A 76 18.37 -8.83 -10.98
N GLN A 77 19.01 -7.68 -11.20
CA GLN A 77 20.14 -7.17 -10.41
C GLN A 77 20.05 -5.66 -10.28
N GLY A 78 20.50 -5.11 -9.14
CA GLY A 78 20.66 -3.67 -8.94
C GLY A 78 19.99 -3.11 -7.70
N ILE A 79 19.01 -3.83 -7.12
CA ILE A 79 18.40 -3.50 -5.83
C ILE A 79 18.02 -4.76 -5.06
N GLU A 80 17.97 -4.63 -3.75
CA GLU A 80 17.38 -5.66 -2.88
C GLU A 80 15.86 -5.67 -3.05
N LEU A 81 15.33 -6.59 -3.87
CA LEU A 81 13.89 -6.66 -4.18
C LEU A 81 13.03 -6.86 -2.93
N VAL A 82 13.54 -7.53 -1.90
CA VAL A 82 12.83 -7.76 -0.63
C VAL A 82 12.47 -6.46 0.09
N ASN A 83 13.15 -5.36 -0.22
CA ASN A 83 12.85 -4.04 0.33
C ASN A 83 11.78 -3.26 -0.45
N THR A 84 11.25 -3.84 -1.54
CA THR A 84 10.11 -3.26 -2.25
C THR A 84 8.82 -3.42 -1.45
N LYS A 85 7.76 -2.78 -1.89
CA LYS A 85 6.47 -2.75 -1.19
C LYS A 85 5.33 -2.90 -2.20
N PRO A 86 4.16 -3.39 -1.80
CA PRO A 86 2.98 -3.34 -2.64
C PRO A 86 2.70 -1.91 -3.15
N GLY A 87 2.51 -1.79 -4.47
CA GLY A 87 2.33 -0.52 -5.16
C GLY A 87 3.60 0.07 -5.77
N ASP A 88 4.81 -0.41 -5.39
CA ASP A 88 6.03 -0.06 -6.11
C ASP A 88 5.99 -0.58 -7.54
N ARG A 89 6.66 0.12 -8.46
CA ARG A 89 6.62 -0.23 -9.88
C ARG A 89 8.01 -0.42 -10.47
N PHE A 90 8.07 -1.24 -11.52
CA PHE A 90 9.20 -1.39 -12.41
C PHE A 90 8.76 -1.00 -13.81
N VAL A 91 9.38 0.03 -14.39
CA VAL A 91 8.97 0.65 -15.65
C VAL A 91 10.13 0.70 -16.62
N GLY A 92 10.00 0.13 -17.82
CA GLY A 92 11.03 0.16 -18.85
C GLY A 92 10.78 -0.87 -19.94
N ALA A 93 11.58 -0.85 -21.00
CA ALA A 93 11.45 -1.77 -22.14
C ALA A 93 10.01 -1.88 -22.71
N GLY A 94 9.19 -0.84 -22.52
CA GLY A 94 7.79 -0.82 -22.96
C GLY A 94 6.80 -1.53 -22.02
N VAL A 95 7.25 -2.07 -20.88
CA VAL A 95 6.43 -2.75 -19.88
C VAL A 95 6.32 -1.95 -18.58
N GLU A 96 5.28 -2.22 -17.81
CA GLU A 96 5.11 -1.72 -16.43
C GLU A 96 4.59 -2.84 -15.55
N LEU A 97 5.31 -3.10 -14.47
CA LEU A 97 4.98 -4.10 -13.45
C LEU A 97 4.74 -3.41 -12.13
N GLU A 98 3.69 -3.79 -11.41
CA GLU A 98 3.41 -3.30 -10.06
C GLU A 98 3.59 -4.42 -9.05
N VAL A 99 4.42 -4.19 -8.05
CA VAL A 99 4.62 -5.13 -6.93
C VAL A 99 3.31 -5.27 -6.15
N THR A 100 2.89 -6.49 -5.93
CA THR A 100 1.66 -6.80 -5.19
C THR A 100 1.93 -7.56 -3.91
N GLN A 101 2.99 -8.36 -3.87
CA GLN A 101 3.29 -9.18 -2.69
C GLN A 101 4.79 -9.44 -2.56
N ILE A 102 5.27 -9.46 -1.33
CA ILE A 102 6.61 -9.92 -0.98
C ILE A 102 6.48 -11.22 -0.21
N GLY A 103 7.23 -12.24 -0.66
CA GLY A 103 7.13 -13.59 -0.13
C GLY A 103 5.82 -14.30 -0.47
N LYS A 104 5.73 -15.56 -0.11
CA LYS A 104 4.51 -16.37 -0.24
C LYS A 104 4.48 -17.46 0.83
N HIS A 105 3.32 -18.04 1.06
CA HIS A 105 3.24 -19.24 1.89
C HIS A 105 4.04 -20.37 1.22
N CYS A 106 4.88 -21.07 1.99
CA CYS A 106 5.64 -22.21 1.49
C CYS A 106 4.76 -23.45 1.49
N HIS A 107 4.77 -24.22 0.40
CA HIS A 107 4.04 -25.48 0.32
C HIS A 107 4.82 -26.67 0.94
N GLY A 108 6.01 -26.41 1.53
CA GLY A 108 6.86 -27.43 2.17
C GLY A 108 7.19 -28.58 1.22
N ASP A 109 7.10 -29.82 1.71
CA ASP A 109 7.44 -31.03 0.97
C ASP A 109 6.60 -31.28 -0.30
N ASN A 110 5.52 -30.54 -0.50
CA ASN A 110 4.72 -30.58 -1.73
C ASN A 110 5.34 -29.76 -2.87
N CYS A 111 6.43 -29.02 -2.63
CA CYS A 111 7.14 -28.25 -3.64
C CYS A 111 8.39 -29.00 -4.11
N ALA A 112 8.49 -29.24 -5.42
CA ALA A 112 9.67 -29.91 -6.01
C ALA A 112 10.96 -29.16 -5.68
N ILE A 113 10.94 -27.83 -5.73
CA ILE A 113 12.08 -26.96 -5.40
C ILE A 113 12.52 -27.15 -3.94
N TYR A 114 11.56 -27.17 -3.00
CA TYR A 114 11.87 -27.39 -1.60
C TYR A 114 12.47 -28.77 -1.33
N ARG A 115 11.95 -29.80 -2.01
CA ARG A 115 12.49 -31.18 -1.92
C ARG A 115 13.90 -31.31 -2.48
N GLU A 116 14.19 -30.59 -3.55
CA GLU A 116 15.48 -30.66 -4.23
C GLU A 116 16.55 -29.84 -3.51
N VAL A 117 16.19 -28.64 -3.00
CA VAL A 117 17.12 -27.66 -2.43
C VAL A 117 17.09 -27.66 -0.90
N GLY A 118 16.10 -28.31 -0.25
CA GLY A 118 15.93 -28.35 1.20
C GLY A 118 15.46 -27.03 1.83
N ASN A 119 15.49 -25.95 1.08
CA ASN A 119 15.03 -24.60 1.45
C ASN A 119 14.60 -23.83 0.19
N CYS A 120 13.86 -22.75 0.34
CA CYS A 120 13.47 -21.89 -0.78
C CYS A 120 13.47 -20.43 -0.37
N VAL A 121 14.11 -19.59 -1.19
CA VAL A 121 14.19 -18.14 -0.95
C VAL A 121 12.88 -17.40 -1.29
N MET A 122 12.09 -17.93 -2.25
CA MET A 122 10.85 -17.30 -2.71
C MET A 122 9.82 -17.01 -1.61
N PRO A 123 9.64 -17.84 -0.58
CA PRO A 123 8.73 -17.53 0.53
C PRO A 123 9.08 -16.28 1.31
N LYS A 124 10.35 -15.87 1.32
CA LYS A 124 10.83 -14.72 2.10
C LYS A 124 11.22 -13.53 1.23
N GLU A 125 11.87 -13.78 0.09
CA GLU A 125 12.55 -12.74 -0.70
C GLU A 125 12.02 -12.63 -2.14
N GLY A 126 11.23 -13.61 -2.61
CA GLY A 126 10.57 -13.50 -3.90
C GLY A 126 9.50 -12.42 -3.87
N ILE A 127 9.42 -11.63 -4.91
CA ILE A 127 8.32 -10.69 -5.08
C ILE A 127 7.39 -11.11 -6.20
N PHE A 128 6.14 -10.70 -6.08
CA PHE A 128 5.12 -10.94 -7.07
C PHE A 128 4.58 -9.61 -7.57
N ALA A 129 4.30 -9.56 -8.85
CA ALA A 129 3.82 -8.36 -9.52
C ALA A 129 2.64 -8.69 -10.43
N ARG A 130 1.83 -7.67 -10.71
CA ARG A 130 0.87 -7.67 -11.81
C ARG A 130 1.37 -6.80 -12.95
N VAL A 131 0.90 -7.08 -14.15
CA VAL A 131 1.24 -6.33 -15.35
C VAL A 131 0.27 -5.15 -15.48
N LEU A 132 0.79 -3.93 -15.45
CA LEU A 132 0.02 -2.71 -15.72
C LEU A 132 0.12 -2.29 -17.18
N LYS A 133 1.25 -2.60 -17.83
CA LYS A 133 1.45 -2.35 -19.26
C LYS A 133 2.10 -3.57 -19.90
N SER A 134 1.42 -4.12 -20.89
CA SER A 134 1.86 -5.27 -21.68
C SER A 134 3.03 -4.93 -22.60
N GLY A 135 3.89 -5.93 -22.89
CA GLY A 135 5.03 -5.76 -23.77
C GLY A 135 5.97 -6.96 -23.73
N LYS A 136 7.17 -6.81 -24.30
CA LYS A 136 8.19 -7.86 -24.31
C LYS A 136 9.36 -7.48 -23.41
N LEU A 137 9.90 -8.48 -22.72
CA LEU A 137 11.06 -8.33 -21.84
C LEU A 137 12.08 -9.43 -22.12
N LYS A 138 13.36 -9.07 -22.15
CA LYS A 138 14.47 -9.98 -22.44
C LYS A 138 15.67 -9.71 -21.53
N PRO A 139 16.60 -10.65 -21.40
CA PRO A 139 17.86 -10.42 -20.71
C PRO A 139 18.59 -9.22 -21.29
N GLY A 140 19.14 -8.37 -20.43
CA GLY A 140 19.83 -7.13 -20.78
C GLY A 140 18.95 -5.88 -20.73
N ASP A 141 17.62 -6.01 -20.72
CA ASP A 141 16.73 -4.87 -20.55
C ASP A 141 16.88 -4.24 -19.17
N GLU A 142 16.61 -2.93 -19.08
CA GLU A 142 16.63 -2.18 -17.83
C GLU A 142 15.23 -1.68 -17.49
N LEU A 143 14.89 -1.78 -16.20
CA LEU A 143 13.67 -1.24 -15.65
C LEU A 143 14.00 -0.20 -14.55
N GLU A 144 13.34 0.93 -14.59
CA GLU A 144 13.41 1.94 -13.55
C GLU A 144 12.52 1.52 -12.37
N PHE A 145 13.06 1.57 -11.16
CA PHE A 145 12.30 1.39 -9.93
C PHE A 145 11.62 2.71 -9.55
N VAL A 146 10.30 2.67 -9.47
CA VAL A 146 9.44 3.80 -9.10
C VAL A 146 8.74 3.45 -7.78
N PRO A 147 9.18 4.02 -6.66
CA PRO A 147 8.56 3.75 -5.36
C PRO A 147 7.15 4.34 -5.30
N ARG A 148 6.22 3.62 -4.66
CA ARG A 148 4.91 4.16 -4.31
C ARG A 148 5.06 5.10 -3.13
N ILE A 149 4.70 6.38 -3.32
CA ILE A 149 4.66 7.39 -2.27
C ILE A 149 3.20 7.68 -1.94
N TYR A 150 2.79 7.38 -0.71
CA TYR A 150 1.44 7.68 -0.21
C TYR A 150 1.34 9.15 0.17
N LYS A 151 0.30 9.83 -0.30
CA LYS A 151 0.05 11.24 -0.03
C LYS A 151 -1.01 11.37 1.06
N ILE A 152 -0.68 12.07 2.12
CA ILE A 152 -1.53 12.24 3.29
C ILE A 152 -1.85 13.72 3.48
N LEU A 153 -3.10 14.04 3.74
CA LEU A 153 -3.56 15.38 4.07
C LEU A 153 -4.27 15.36 5.42
N VAL A 154 -3.82 16.20 6.34
CA VAL A 154 -4.50 16.45 7.62
C VAL A 154 -5.13 17.83 7.59
N ILE A 155 -6.44 17.91 7.84
CA ILE A 155 -7.20 19.16 7.86
C ILE A 155 -7.73 19.40 9.26
N THR A 156 -7.31 20.47 9.90
CA THR A 156 -7.89 20.90 11.19
C THR A 156 -8.98 21.94 10.95
N LEU A 157 -10.21 21.65 11.38
CA LEU A 157 -11.31 22.59 11.37
C LEU A 157 -11.41 23.27 12.73
N SER A 158 -11.12 24.57 12.78
CA SER A 158 -11.22 25.37 14.00
C SER A 158 -11.12 26.86 13.70
N ASP A 159 -12.21 27.59 13.89
CA ASP A 159 -12.23 29.06 13.82
C ASP A 159 -11.16 29.71 14.71
N ARG A 160 -10.98 29.19 15.92
CA ARG A 160 -10.05 29.77 16.90
C ARG A 160 -8.60 29.53 16.55
N ALA A 161 -8.26 28.32 16.10
CA ALA A 161 -6.91 28.01 15.65
C ALA A 161 -6.59 28.79 14.37
N TYR A 162 -7.51 28.84 13.41
CA TYR A 162 -7.36 29.60 12.17
C TYR A 162 -7.07 31.08 12.39
N ARG A 163 -7.72 31.69 13.42
CA ARG A 163 -7.49 33.09 13.79
C ARG A 163 -6.29 33.29 14.73
N GLY A 164 -5.55 32.24 15.04
CA GLY A 164 -4.40 32.32 15.95
C GLY A 164 -4.74 32.58 17.42
N VAL A 165 -5.99 32.33 17.85
CA VAL A 165 -6.42 32.47 19.26
C VAL A 165 -5.77 31.41 20.15
N TYR A 166 -5.50 30.25 19.61
CA TYR A 166 -4.68 29.21 20.24
C TYR A 166 -3.96 28.37 19.17
N GLU A 167 -2.92 27.66 19.60
CA GLU A 167 -2.16 26.78 18.74
C GLU A 167 -2.94 25.49 18.46
N ASP A 168 -3.04 25.06 17.18
CA ASP A 168 -3.58 23.74 16.84
C ASP A 168 -2.66 22.65 17.40
N LYS A 169 -3.23 21.74 18.15
CA LYS A 169 -2.55 20.55 18.68
C LYS A 169 -3.12 19.24 18.14
N SER A 170 -4.33 19.27 17.60
CA SER A 170 -5.03 18.09 17.10
C SER A 170 -4.51 17.65 15.73
N GLY A 171 -4.33 18.59 14.82
CA GLY A 171 -3.76 18.31 13.48
C GLY A 171 -2.33 17.76 13.55
N PRO A 172 -1.39 18.43 14.23
CA PRO A 172 -0.03 17.91 14.43
C PRO A 172 0.00 16.52 15.09
N GLU A 173 -0.88 16.24 16.04
CA GLU A 173 -0.95 14.90 16.65
C GLU A 173 -1.49 13.84 15.67
N ALA A 174 -2.51 14.15 14.88
CA ALA A 174 -2.99 13.26 13.82
C ALA A 174 -1.89 12.98 12.79
N ALA A 175 -1.16 14.01 12.38
CA ALA A 175 -0.02 13.89 11.47
C ALA A 175 1.08 13.00 12.06
N ARG A 176 1.47 13.21 13.31
CA ARG A 176 2.49 12.41 14.00
C ARG A 176 2.10 10.92 14.05
N LEU A 177 0.84 10.61 14.34
CA LEU A 177 0.34 9.24 14.42
C LEU A 177 0.24 8.58 13.04
N ALA A 178 -0.14 9.33 12.00
CA ALA A 178 -0.10 8.86 10.62
C ALA A 178 1.35 8.56 10.18
N ILE A 179 2.30 9.45 10.46
CA ILE A 179 3.74 9.24 10.22
C ILE A 179 4.21 7.96 10.89
N SER A 180 3.96 7.81 12.19
CA SER A 180 4.36 6.61 12.95
C SER A 180 3.80 5.32 12.35
N PHE A 181 2.57 5.35 11.83
CA PHE A 181 1.97 4.21 11.15
C PHE A 181 2.72 3.87 9.86
N PHE A 182 2.92 4.84 8.94
CA PHE A 182 3.60 4.59 7.66
C PHE A 182 5.05 4.14 7.85
N GLU A 183 5.76 4.70 8.84
CA GLU A 183 7.10 4.27 9.22
C GLU A 183 7.11 2.82 9.75
N SER A 184 6.14 2.45 10.58
CA SER A 184 6.04 1.10 11.15
C SER A 184 5.86 0.01 10.10
N ILE A 185 5.14 0.32 9.01
CA ILE A 185 4.94 -0.59 7.88
C ILE A 185 5.95 -0.37 6.74
N LYS A 186 6.90 0.57 6.92
CA LYS A 186 7.96 0.94 5.98
C LYS A 186 7.43 1.38 4.61
N TRP A 187 6.31 2.08 4.55
CA TRP A 187 5.77 2.65 3.33
C TRP A 187 6.18 4.11 3.20
N ASP A 188 6.62 4.51 1.99
CA ASP A 188 7.03 5.88 1.73
C ASP A 188 5.80 6.79 1.64
N TYR A 189 5.91 7.99 2.22
CA TYR A 189 4.80 8.92 2.31
C TYR A 189 5.25 10.38 2.17
N THR A 190 4.29 11.23 1.83
CA THR A 190 4.35 12.67 2.05
C THR A 190 3.14 13.09 2.87
N ILE A 191 3.29 14.11 3.70
CA ILE A 191 2.20 14.62 4.54
C ILE A 191 2.12 16.13 4.46
N GLU A 192 0.90 16.62 4.31
CA GLU A 192 0.55 18.04 4.35
C GLU A 192 -0.46 18.28 5.47
N THR A 193 -0.32 19.38 6.18
CA THR A 193 -1.25 19.80 7.22
C THR A 193 -1.80 21.18 6.90
N VAL A 194 -3.08 21.40 7.12
CA VAL A 194 -3.74 22.68 6.92
C VAL A 194 -4.75 22.93 8.03
N VAL A 195 -4.84 24.20 8.47
CA VAL A 195 -5.88 24.66 9.41
C VAL A 195 -6.84 25.54 8.63
N ILE A 196 -8.12 25.24 8.72
CA ILE A 196 -9.21 26.01 8.11
C ILE A 196 -10.24 26.41 9.16
N PRO A 197 -11.03 27.46 8.94
CA PRO A 197 -12.17 27.78 9.80
C PRO A 197 -13.25 26.68 9.68
N ASP A 198 -14.22 26.73 10.58
CA ASP A 198 -15.41 25.86 10.54
C ASP A 198 -16.36 26.34 9.42
N ASP A 199 -15.94 26.16 8.16
CA ASP A 199 -16.61 26.64 6.94
C ASP A 199 -16.77 25.51 5.91
N GLU A 200 -18.03 25.24 5.50
CA GLU A 200 -18.39 24.15 4.57
C GLU A 200 -17.75 24.30 3.20
N ARG A 201 -17.67 25.55 2.68
CA ARG A 201 -17.14 25.83 1.34
C ARG A 201 -15.63 25.59 1.30
N MET A 202 -14.93 26.02 2.35
CA MET A 202 -13.50 25.82 2.46
C MET A 202 -13.18 24.32 2.60
N LEU A 203 -13.89 23.59 3.44
CA LEU A 203 -13.70 22.14 3.57
C LEU A 203 -13.97 21.44 2.24
N SER A 204 -15.10 21.72 1.58
CA SER A 204 -15.44 21.13 0.27
C SER A 204 -14.38 21.41 -0.79
N ALA A 205 -13.84 22.64 -0.84
CA ALA A 205 -12.79 23.02 -1.77
C ALA A 205 -11.48 22.23 -1.52
N HIS A 206 -11.08 22.08 -0.25
CA HIS A 206 -9.91 21.26 0.11
C HIS A 206 -10.10 19.78 -0.26
N LEU A 207 -11.27 19.22 -0.02
CA LEU A 207 -11.58 17.82 -0.36
C LEU A 207 -11.57 17.59 -1.88
N ALA A 208 -12.17 18.50 -2.66
CA ALA A 208 -12.14 18.43 -4.11
C ALA A 208 -10.71 18.54 -4.67
N LYS A 209 -9.91 19.48 -4.15
CA LYS A 209 -8.51 19.63 -4.51
C LYS A 209 -7.72 18.36 -4.16
N ALA A 210 -7.93 17.79 -3.00
CA ALA A 210 -7.27 16.57 -2.53
C ALA A 210 -7.58 15.37 -3.43
N LYS A 211 -8.86 15.18 -3.80
CA LYS A 211 -9.29 14.13 -4.75
C LYS A 211 -8.56 14.26 -6.09
N ASN A 212 -8.51 15.47 -6.65
CA ASN A 212 -7.84 15.73 -7.93
C ASN A 212 -6.31 15.59 -7.86
N ALA A 213 -5.70 15.86 -6.71
CA ALA A 213 -4.26 15.70 -6.49
C ALA A 213 -3.85 14.24 -6.21
N GLY A 214 -4.81 13.32 -6.13
CA GLY A 214 -4.56 11.91 -5.83
C GLY A 214 -4.02 11.71 -4.41
N ILE A 215 -4.62 12.40 -3.42
CA ILE A 215 -4.35 12.15 -2.01
C ILE A 215 -4.87 10.76 -1.64
N ASP A 216 -4.06 9.97 -0.93
CA ASP A 216 -4.42 8.61 -0.54
C ASP A 216 -5.18 8.54 0.78
N LEU A 217 -4.87 9.45 1.71
CA LEU A 217 -5.48 9.49 3.03
C LEU A 217 -5.76 10.94 3.44
N ILE A 218 -7.00 11.21 3.80
CA ILE A 218 -7.40 12.46 4.45
C ILE A 218 -7.83 12.15 5.88
N ILE A 219 -7.29 12.93 6.81
CA ILE A 219 -7.72 12.93 8.21
C ILE A 219 -8.21 14.34 8.53
N THR A 220 -9.47 14.49 8.90
CA THR A 220 -9.93 15.76 9.44
C THR A 220 -10.01 15.73 10.96
N THR A 221 -9.74 16.83 11.64
CA THR A 221 -9.93 16.97 13.08
C THR A 221 -10.81 18.18 13.37
N GLY A 222 -11.84 18.00 14.23
CA GLY A 222 -12.80 19.05 14.56
C GLY A 222 -14.11 18.98 13.78
N GLY A 223 -15.10 19.72 14.23
CA GLY A 223 -16.41 19.85 13.61
C GLY A 223 -17.26 18.57 13.55
N THR A 224 -17.06 17.61 14.47
CA THR A 224 -17.80 16.33 14.49
C THR A 224 -18.86 16.21 15.60
N GLY A 225 -19.09 17.26 16.39
CA GLY A 225 -20.11 17.29 17.42
C GLY A 225 -21.51 17.62 16.90
N ILE A 226 -22.36 18.18 17.77
CA ILE A 226 -23.76 18.53 17.47
C ILE A 226 -24.03 20.04 17.47
N GLY A 227 -22.97 20.84 17.64
CA GLY A 227 -23.07 22.30 17.65
C GLY A 227 -23.32 22.88 16.27
N PRO A 228 -23.75 24.14 16.16
CA PRO A 228 -24.10 24.76 14.88
C PRO A 228 -22.90 24.96 13.92
N LYS A 229 -21.69 24.80 14.43
CA LYS A 229 -20.44 24.86 13.65
C LYS A 229 -19.81 23.48 13.41
N ASP A 230 -20.43 22.42 13.88
CA ASP A 230 -19.97 21.05 13.66
C ASP A 230 -20.54 20.56 12.31
N ILE A 231 -19.81 20.87 11.23
CA ILE A 231 -20.25 20.68 9.84
C ILE A 231 -19.52 19.56 9.11
N THR A 232 -18.47 18.99 9.72
CA THR A 232 -17.59 18.05 9.04
C THR A 232 -18.29 16.82 8.50
N PRO A 233 -19.17 16.13 9.26
CA PRO A 233 -19.89 14.96 8.73
C PRO A 233 -20.84 15.28 7.57
N GLU A 234 -21.51 16.45 7.64
CA GLU A 234 -22.46 16.91 6.63
C GLU A 234 -21.76 17.17 5.29
N VAL A 235 -20.54 17.69 5.32
CA VAL A 235 -19.74 17.96 4.13
C VAL A 235 -19.11 16.68 3.59
N VAL A 236 -18.58 15.81 4.45
CA VAL A 236 -17.82 14.63 4.04
C VAL A 236 -18.73 13.49 3.57
N LYS A 237 -19.79 13.19 4.33
CA LYS A 237 -20.64 12.01 4.06
C LYS A 237 -21.20 11.96 2.65
N PRO A 238 -21.72 13.05 2.07
CA PRO A 238 -22.23 13.05 0.69
C PRO A 238 -21.17 12.80 -0.39
N LEU A 239 -19.88 12.95 -0.07
CA LEU A 239 -18.76 12.73 -0.98
C LEU A 239 -18.23 11.28 -0.97
N LEU A 240 -18.69 10.45 -0.04
CA LEU A 240 -18.24 9.07 0.08
C LEU A 240 -18.93 8.18 -0.96
N ASP A 241 -18.14 7.51 -1.78
CA ASP A 241 -18.60 6.45 -2.67
C ASP A 241 -18.90 5.15 -1.90
N LYS A 242 -18.13 4.93 -0.80
CA LYS A 242 -18.33 3.80 0.13
C LYS A 242 -18.10 4.28 1.56
N GLU A 243 -19.09 4.13 2.41
CA GLU A 243 -18.95 4.38 3.84
C GLU A 243 -18.38 3.13 4.54
N ILE A 244 -17.53 3.34 5.56
CA ILE A 244 -16.96 2.28 6.41
C ILE A 244 -17.42 2.54 7.86
N PRO A 245 -18.71 2.30 8.19
CA PRO A 245 -19.28 2.72 9.46
C PRO A 245 -18.72 1.97 10.67
N GLY A 246 -18.38 0.68 10.49
CA GLY A 246 -18.01 -0.21 11.60
C GLY A 246 -16.81 0.27 12.41
N ILE A 247 -15.82 0.94 11.80
CA ILE A 247 -14.67 1.46 12.54
C ILE A 247 -15.10 2.61 13.49
N MET A 248 -15.94 3.51 13.00
CA MET A 248 -16.43 4.64 13.81
C MET A 248 -17.42 4.20 14.88
N GLU A 249 -18.21 3.18 14.62
CA GLU A 249 -19.12 2.56 15.60
C GLU A 249 -18.32 1.90 16.72
N MET A 250 -17.34 1.09 16.38
CA MET A 250 -16.48 0.41 17.35
C MET A 250 -15.74 1.42 18.23
N ILE A 251 -15.19 2.49 17.65
CA ILE A 251 -14.51 3.55 18.41
C ILE A 251 -15.48 4.21 19.41
N ARG A 252 -16.68 4.59 18.96
CA ARG A 252 -17.68 5.18 19.85
C ARG A 252 -18.07 4.25 20.99
N VAL A 253 -18.31 2.97 20.70
CA VAL A 253 -18.67 1.97 21.73
C VAL A 253 -17.52 1.77 22.71
N LYS A 254 -16.30 1.53 22.21
CA LYS A 254 -15.13 1.26 23.04
C LYS A 254 -14.86 2.40 24.02
N TYR A 255 -14.76 3.63 23.51
CA TYR A 255 -14.40 4.77 24.35
C TYR A 255 -15.61 5.41 25.06
N GLY A 256 -16.82 5.17 24.57
CA GLY A 256 -18.07 5.58 25.19
C GLY A 256 -18.41 4.81 26.47
N ALA A 257 -17.91 3.58 26.62
CA ALA A 257 -18.06 2.80 27.84
C ALA A 257 -17.50 3.54 29.09
N ASP A 258 -16.32 4.15 28.93
CA ASP A 258 -15.66 4.90 29.99
C ASP A 258 -16.04 6.39 30.00
N LYS A 259 -16.39 6.94 28.84
CA LYS A 259 -16.65 8.35 28.59
C LYS A 259 -17.89 8.51 27.72
N PRO A 260 -19.07 8.62 28.29
CA PRO A 260 -20.34 8.69 27.54
C PRO A 260 -20.36 9.76 26.45
N ASN A 261 -19.67 10.88 26.64
CA ASN A 261 -19.58 11.95 25.64
C ASN A 261 -18.90 11.51 24.31
N ALA A 262 -18.12 10.43 24.30
CA ALA A 262 -17.54 9.89 23.06
C ALA A 262 -18.61 9.32 22.11
N LEU A 263 -19.78 8.92 22.66
CA LEU A 263 -20.94 8.47 21.87
C LEU A 263 -21.55 9.58 21.02
N LEU A 264 -21.31 10.85 21.37
CA LEU A 264 -21.92 12.01 20.70
C LEU A 264 -21.16 12.43 19.44
N SER A 265 -20.00 11.82 19.17
CA SER A 265 -19.26 12.08 17.93
C SER A 265 -19.98 11.50 16.71
N ARG A 266 -20.18 12.34 15.71
CA ARG A 266 -20.82 11.98 14.42
C ARG A 266 -19.79 11.71 13.30
N GLY A 267 -18.51 11.52 13.68
CA GLY A 267 -17.46 11.25 12.75
C GLY A 267 -17.78 10.10 11.80
N VAL A 268 -17.33 10.22 10.55
CA VAL A 268 -17.51 9.26 9.46
C VAL A 268 -16.17 8.77 8.92
N ALA A 269 -16.17 7.59 8.34
CA ALA A 269 -15.03 7.01 7.61
C ALA A 269 -15.53 6.42 6.30
N GLY A 270 -14.72 6.52 5.26
CA GLY A 270 -15.08 5.96 3.96
C GLY A 270 -14.06 6.20 2.86
N LEU A 271 -14.49 5.93 1.64
CA LEU A 271 -13.73 6.08 0.41
C LEU A 271 -14.41 7.15 -0.47
N MET A 272 -13.64 8.15 -0.89
CA MET A 272 -14.00 9.20 -1.83
C MET A 272 -13.13 9.04 -3.09
N GLY A 273 -13.63 8.42 -4.13
CA GLY A 273 -12.79 7.96 -5.25
C GLY A 273 -11.77 6.97 -4.75
N ASP A 274 -10.49 7.30 -4.90
CA ASP A 274 -9.36 6.50 -4.41
C ASP A 274 -8.80 6.95 -3.05
N THR A 275 -9.42 7.93 -2.42
CA THR A 275 -8.96 8.57 -1.18
C THR A 275 -9.70 7.99 0.03
N PHE A 276 -8.99 7.42 1.00
CA PHE A 276 -9.57 7.14 2.31
C PHE A 276 -9.74 8.45 3.09
N ILE A 277 -10.88 8.61 3.74
CA ILE A 277 -11.16 9.77 4.58
C ILE A 277 -11.69 9.35 5.94
N TYR A 278 -11.16 9.96 7.00
CA TYR A 278 -11.56 9.78 8.39
C TYR A 278 -11.78 11.13 9.04
N THR A 279 -12.93 11.29 9.70
CA THR A 279 -13.27 12.53 10.40
C THR A 279 -13.23 12.33 11.92
N LEU A 280 -12.32 13.02 12.58
CA LEU A 280 -11.99 12.85 13.99
C LEU A 280 -12.47 14.06 14.82
N PRO A 281 -12.78 13.87 16.13
CA PRO A 281 -13.02 15.01 17.03
C PRO A 281 -11.76 15.89 17.17
N GLY A 282 -11.98 17.17 17.52
CA GLY A 282 -10.91 18.18 17.63
C GLY A 282 -10.04 18.10 18.88
N SER A 283 -10.23 17.16 19.80
CA SER A 283 -9.38 17.03 20.98
C SER A 283 -8.22 16.08 20.75
N VAL A 284 -7.01 16.45 21.19
CA VAL A 284 -5.79 15.60 21.07
C VAL A 284 -6.02 14.20 21.64
N LYS A 285 -6.76 14.08 22.75
CA LYS A 285 -7.07 12.78 23.35
C LYS A 285 -7.91 11.91 22.42
N ALA A 286 -8.98 12.48 21.85
CA ALA A 286 -9.83 11.75 20.92
C ALA A 286 -9.07 11.40 19.64
N VAL A 287 -8.21 12.28 19.13
CA VAL A 287 -7.33 11.98 17.98
C VAL A 287 -6.50 10.74 18.25
N LYS A 288 -5.86 10.62 19.43
CA LYS A 288 -5.09 9.42 19.79
C LYS A 288 -5.96 8.16 19.83
N GLU A 289 -7.11 8.24 20.47
CA GLU A 289 -8.06 7.13 20.61
C GLU A 289 -8.57 6.65 19.24
N TYR A 290 -8.89 7.57 18.32
CA TYR A 290 -9.34 7.24 16.97
C TYR A 290 -8.21 6.65 16.13
N MET A 291 -7.05 7.28 16.09
CA MET A 291 -5.92 6.83 15.30
C MET A 291 -5.40 5.46 15.75
N GLU A 292 -5.44 5.16 17.05
CA GLU A 292 -5.09 3.82 17.57
C GLU A 292 -5.93 2.72 16.92
N GLU A 293 -7.23 2.95 16.69
CA GLU A 293 -8.11 1.96 16.09
C GLU A 293 -8.02 1.96 14.55
N ILE A 294 -7.97 3.13 13.93
CA ILE A 294 -7.88 3.30 12.47
C ILE A 294 -6.63 2.59 11.92
N THR A 295 -5.48 2.79 12.56
CA THR A 295 -4.21 2.24 12.07
C THR A 295 -4.15 0.71 12.10
N LYS A 296 -4.96 0.04 12.94
CA LYS A 296 -5.05 -1.43 12.97
C LYS A 296 -5.58 -2.03 11.66
N THR A 297 -6.41 -1.29 10.94
CA THR A 297 -7.08 -1.77 9.72
C THR A 297 -6.54 -1.11 8.44
N LEU A 298 -5.85 0.02 8.56
CA LEU A 298 -5.52 0.88 7.43
C LEU A 298 -4.65 0.18 6.36
N LYS A 299 -3.64 -0.61 6.78
CA LYS A 299 -2.82 -1.38 5.84
C LYS A 299 -3.67 -2.38 5.03
N HIS A 300 -4.56 -3.10 5.71
CA HIS A 300 -5.44 -4.07 5.07
C HIS A 300 -6.38 -3.39 4.07
N LEU A 301 -6.94 -2.23 4.43
CA LEU A 301 -7.78 -1.43 3.52
C LEU A 301 -7.05 -1.00 2.25
N TYR A 302 -5.78 -0.59 2.35
CA TYR A 302 -4.98 -0.28 1.17
C TYR A 302 -4.79 -1.50 0.27
N LEU A 303 -4.47 -2.67 0.84
CA LEU A 303 -4.30 -3.91 0.08
C LEU A 303 -5.62 -4.34 -0.58
N MET A 304 -6.74 -4.29 0.15
CA MET A 304 -8.07 -4.56 -0.42
C MET A 304 -8.40 -3.62 -1.59
N LYS A 305 -8.13 -2.31 -1.44
CA LYS A 305 -8.35 -1.33 -2.51
C LYS A 305 -7.53 -1.66 -3.76
N MET A 306 -6.32 -2.16 -3.59
CA MET A 306 -5.45 -2.59 -4.69
C MET A 306 -5.87 -3.95 -5.29
N GLY A 307 -6.89 -4.62 -4.77
CA GLY A 307 -7.29 -5.96 -5.19
C GLY A 307 -6.25 -7.02 -4.80
N ILE A 308 -5.48 -6.76 -3.76
CA ILE A 308 -4.49 -7.70 -3.23
C ILE A 308 -5.15 -8.49 -2.11
N ASP A 309 -5.36 -9.78 -2.36
CA ASP A 309 -5.85 -10.71 -1.35
C ASP A 309 -4.71 -11.02 -0.36
N SER A 310 -4.98 -10.75 0.92
CA SER A 310 -4.02 -10.98 2.00
C SER A 310 -4.32 -12.26 2.80
N HIS A 311 -5.24 -13.10 2.32
CA HIS A 311 -5.62 -14.39 2.95
C HIS A 311 -4.80 -15.56 2.45
#